data_6583efaa75641e69bfe2cf111f28f668
#
_entry.id   6583efaa75641e69bfe2cf111f28f668
#
_cell.length_a   1.000
_cell.length_b   1.000
_cell.length_c   1.000
_cell.angle_alpha   90.00
_cell.angle_beta   90.00
_cell.angle_gamma   90.00
#
_symmetry.space_group_name_H-M   'P 1'
#
loop_
_entity.id
_entity.type
_entity.pdbx_description
1 polymer ?
#
loop_
_entity_poly.entity_id
_entity_poly.type
_entity_poly.pdbx_seq_one_letter_code
_entity_poly.pdbx_strand_id
1 'polypeptide(L)'
;MQAIILAAGMGKRLKELTQNNTKCMVKVNGVSLIDRLLHQLEKQHLSRIVIVVGYEGQKLIDYIATLGIKTPISYVDNAVYDKTNNIYSLALAKNYLMEEDTLLFESDVIIEDSAIDELVKDPRDTLAMVDKYESWMDGTCVKLDEYDNIVAFVPGKSFDFKEKEEYYKTVNIYKFSKHFSQDIYVPFLEAYCSALGENEYYEQVLRVITMLDTPGIKGMRLSGQKWYEIDDEQDLDIATTLFAPDDETRINLMHKRYGGFWRYPGLLDFCYLVNPYYPPKKLKDELRASFDTLLTEYPSGMGVNSLLAAKNFGVHKDNIIVGNGAAELIKSLMESFSGKTGVIRPTFEEYPNRYSVEDEVVFTPSNDNYTYSVEELIEFYTCNKVDNIIIINPDNPSGNYLKKEEIIRLIKWIDGQGIKLVVDESFADFSDEPDNSLIEQKFIETYRRLYVMKSISKSYGVPGLRLGILVSSDTEAIAAMKKDVAIWNINSFGEYYLQIAEKYKKDYAAAMDKFRVERKRFYNELEQISGIRVIPSQANYFMIEITNGMTAKELMIKLFKNHYLLIKDLTSKLHDGKQYIRIAIRNDVDNNKMIEALKKELN
;
A
#
# COMPACT_ATOMS: atom_id res chain seq x y z
N MET A 1 12.15 28.90 -27.01
CA MET A 1 12.10 27.50 -26.51
C MET A 1 10.85 26.84 -27.03
N GLN A 2 10.93 25.59 -27.46
CA GLN A 2 9.83 24.77 -27.98
C GLN A 2 9.67 23.47 -27.17
N ALA A 3 8.63 22.69 -27.44
CA ALA A 3 8.50 21.32 -26.93
C ALA A 3 8.40 20.30 -28.07
N ILE A 4 8.93 19.10 -27.84
CA ILE A 4 8.72 17.92 -28.69
C ILE A 4 8.05 16.85 -27.83
N ILE A 5 6.96 16.27 -28.31
CA ILE A 5 6.23 15.19 -27.65
C ILE A 5 6.29 13.95 -28.55
N LEU A 6 6.77 12.82 -28.01
CA LEU A 6 6.82 11.56 -28.72
C LEU A 6 5.51 10.77 -28.43
N ALA A 7 4.59 10.73 -29.40
CA ALA A 7 3.25 10.17 -29.23
C ALA A 7 2.90 9.13 -30.32
N ALA A 8 3.89 8.50 -30.94
CA ALA A 8 3.69 7.53 -32.02
C ALA A 8 3.37 6.10 -31.56
N GLY A 9 3.54 5.81 -30.27
CA GLY A 9 3.45 4.46 -29.70
C GLY A 9 2.05 3.88 -29.60
N MET A 10 1.95 2.54 -29.72
CA MET A 10 0.68 1.78 -29.71
C MET A 10 0.12 1.49 -28.30
N GLY A 11 0.95 1.53 -27.24
CA GLY A 11 0.50 1.24 -25.88
C GLY A 11 -0.09 -0.16 -25.66
N LYS A 12 0.47 -1.20 -26.29
CA LYS A 12 -0.10 -2.57 -26.30
C LYS A 12 -0.42 -3.16 -24.92
N ARG A 13 0.31 -2.77 -23.86
CA ARG A 13 0.09 -3.25 -22.48
C ARG A 13 -1.23 -2.76 -21.86
N LEU A 14 -1.79 -1.67 -22.35
CA LEU A 14 -3.08 -1.09 -21.94
C LEU A 14 -4.30 -1.73 -22.64
N LYS A 15 -4.07 -2.74 -23.49
CA LYS A 15 -5.10 -3.61 -24.09
C LYS A 15 -6.30 -2.85 -24.70
N GLU A 16 -7.50 -3.04 -24.10
CA GLU A 16 -8.75 -2.44 -24.59
C GLU A 16 -8.72 -0.90 -24.59
N LEU A 17 -7.98 -0.27 -23.69
CA LEU A 17 -7.88 1.18 -23.58
C LEU A 17 -7.16 1.84 -24.77
N THR A 18 -6.33 1.04 -25.48
CA THR A 18 -5.54 1.52 -26.60
C THR A 18 -5.83 0.78 -27.91
N GLN A 19 -6.82 -0.13 -27.96
CA GLN A 19 -7.17 -0.90 -29.15
C GLN A 19 -7.55 -0.02 -30.35
N ASN A 20 -8.23 1.11 -30.11
CA ASN A 20 -8.61 2.11 -31.10
C ASN A 20 -8.28 3.52 -30.60
N ASN A 21 -7.17 3.67 -29.90
CA ASN A 21 -6.81 4.92 -29.25
C ASN A 21 -5.30 4.99 -28.99
N THR A 22 -4.69 6.17 -29.03
CA THR A 22 -3.28 6.31 -28.70
C THR A 22 -3.06 6.24 -27.19
N LYS A 23 -1.87 5.81 -26.75
CA LYS A 23 -1.49 5.74 -25.32
C LYS A 23 -1.70 7.08 -24.61
N CYS A 24 -1.35 8.19 -25.23
CA CYS A 24 -1.47 9.53 -24.64
C CYS A 24 -2.91 10.05 -24.52
N MET A 25 -3.89 9.41 -25.15
CA MET A 25 -5.31 9.72 -24.98
C MET A 25 -5.98 8.94 -23.84
N VAL A 26 -5.26 8.06 -23.14
CA VAL A 26 -5.73 7.39 -21.92
C VAL A 26 -6.02 8.45 -20.85
N LYS A 27 -7.12 8.25 -20.12
CA LYS A 27 -7.63 9.26 -19.18
C LYS A 27 -7.29 8.90 -17.73
N VAL A 28 -6.74 9.86 -17.02
CA VAL A 28 -6.58 9.83 -15.55
C VAL A 28 -7.58 10.82 -14.96
N ASN A 29 -8.51 10.33 -14.15
CA ASN A 29 -9.60 11.13 -13.58
C ASN A 29 -10.38 11.96 -14.62
N GLY A 30 -10.67 11.34 -15.77
CA GLY A 30 -11.48 11.95 -16.84
C GLY A 30 -10.73 12.84 -17.83
N VAL A 31 -9.47 13.21 -17.55
CA VAL A 31 -8.61 14.05 -18.42
C VAL A 31 -7.53 13.17 -19.07
N SER A 32 -7.36 13.28 -20.39
CA SER A 32 -6.31 12.50 -21.09
C SER A 32 -4.91 13.04 -20.77
N LEU A 33 -3.90 12.18 -20.89
CA LEU A 33 -2.50 12.55 -20.65
C LEU A 33 -2.09 13.71 -21.56
N ILE A 34 -2.41 13.61 -22.86
CA ILE A 34 -2.05 14.65 -23.83
C ILE A 34 -2.78 15.98 -23.58
N ASP A 35 -4.04 15.95 -23.19
CA ASP A 35 -4.80 17.14 -22.83
C ASP A 35 -4.14 17.86 -21.65
N ARG A 36 -3.84 17.14 -20.59
CA ARG A 36 -3.14 17.66 -19.42
C ARG A 36 -1.78 18.25 -19.79
N LEU A 37 -0.96 17.52 -20.54
CA LEU A 37 0.39 17.96 -20.93
C LEU A 37 0.33 19.22 -21.80
N LEU A 38 -0.55 19.28 -22.79
CA LEU A 38 -0.66 20.45 -23.66
C LEU A 38 -1.07 21.71 -22.89
N HIS A 39 -2.01 21.61 -21.94
CA HIS A 39 -2.39 22.75 -21.08
C HIS A 39 -1.28 23.15 -20.10
N GLN A 40 -0.44 22.21 -19.64
CA GLN A 40 0.75 22.52 -18.83
C GLN A 40 1.79 23.28 -19.67
N LEU A 41 2.04 22.83 -20.91
CA LEU A 41 2.99 23.46 -21.83
C LEU A 41 2.52 24.84 -22.31
N GLU A 42 1.22 25.04 -22.50
CA GLU A 42 0.67 26.36 -22.89
C GLU A 42 1.01 27.47 -21.87
N LYS A 43 1.06 27.11 -20.56
CA LYS A 43 1.48 28.02 -19.47
C LYS A 43 2.95 28.47 -19.58
N GLN A 44 3.78 27.73 -20.31
CA GLN A 44 5.22 27.99 -20.44
C GLN A 44 5.56 28.99 -21.58
N HIS A 45 4.56 29.50 -22.31
CA HIS A 45 4.75 30.46 -23.39
C HIS A 45 5.78 30.03 -24.45
N LEU A 46 5.69 28.75 -24.85
CA LEU A 46 6.58 28.18 -25.86
C LEU A 46 6.34 28.78 -27.25
N SER A 47 7.37 28.80 -28.10
CA SER A 47 7.26 29.22 -29.50
C SER A 47 6.39 28.30 -30.33
N ARG A 48 6.45 26.99 -30.05
CA ARG A 48 5.63 25.92 -30.67
C ARG A 48 5.71 24.62 -29.88
N ILE A 49 4.80 23.70 -30.23
CA ILE A 49 4.82 22.31 -29.78
C ILE A 49 4.88 21.42 -31.03
N VAL A 50 5.85 20.50 -31.08
CA VAL A 50 5.98 19.50 -32.14
C VAL A 50 5.52 18.17 -31.59
N ILE A 51 4.59 17.50 -32.26
CA ILE A 51 4.07 16.19 -31.83
C ILE A 51 4.41 15.16 -32.89
N VAL A 52 5.19 14.14 -32.49
CA VAL A 52 5.47 13.00 -33.37
C VAL A 52 4.34 12.01 -33.20
N VAL A 53 3.53 11.83 -34.24
CA VAL A 53 2.37 10.95 -34.29
C VAL A 53 2.67 9.66 -35.05
N GLY A 54 1.87 8.62 -34.86
CA GLY A 54 2.00 7.34 -35.57
C GLY A 54 0.71 6.53 -35.45
N TYR A 55 0.64 5.56 -34.54
CA TYR A 55 -0.56 4.77 -34.32
C TYR A 55 -1.77 5.66 -34.00
N GLU A 56 -2.88 5.51 -34.74
CA GLU A 56 -4.08 6.35 -34.63
C GLU A 56 -3.78 7.86 -34.68
N GLY A 57 -2.73 8.27 -35.43
CA GLY A 57 -2.21 9.64 -35.45
C GLY A 57 -3.25 10.66 -35.88
N GLN A 58 -4.08 10.37 -36.91
CA GLN A 58 -5.13 11.29 -37.34
C GLN A 58 -6.18 11.52 -36.23
N LYS A 59 -6.56 10.50 -35.51
CA LYS A 59 -7.49 10.58 -34.38
C LYS A 59 -6.93 11.45 -33.25
N LEU A 60 -5.62 11.33 -32.98
CA LEU A 60 -4.94 12.20 -32.02
C LEU A 60 -4.95 13.67 -32.49
N ILE A 61 -4.65 13.92 -33.76
CA ILE A 61 -4.68 15.27 -34.34
C ILE A 61 -6.08 15.89 -34.23
N ASP A 62 -7.12 15.13 -34.60
CA ASP A 62 -8.50 15.58 -34.55
C ASP A 62 -8.93 15.88 -33.10
N TYR A 63 -8.51 15.04 -32.13
CA TYR A 63 -8.74 15.27 -30.72
C TYR A 63 -8.06 16.53 -30.20
N ILE A 64 -6.77 16.72 -30.51
CA ILE A 64 -6.01 17.92 -30.09
C ILE A 64 -6.65 19.20 -30.63
N ALA A 65 -7.17 19.17 -31.86
CA ALA A 65 -7.86 20.32 -32.44
C ALA A 65 -9.09 20.76 -31.63
N THR A 66 -9.69 19.87 -30.84
CA THR A 66 -10.83 20.21 -29.95
C THR A 66 -10.42 20.83 -28.63
N LEU A 67 -9.14 20.77 -28.23
CA LEU A 67 -8.66 21.24 -26.92
C LEU A 67 -8.47 22.75 -26.79
N GLY A 68 -8.50 23.48 -27.89
CA GLY A 68 -8.39 24.95 -27.91
C GLY A 68 -7.01 25.52 -27.56
N ILE A 69 -5.96 24.72 -27.74
CA ILE A 69 -4.58 25.14 -27.49
C ILE A 69 -4.17 26.27 -28.44
N LYS A 70 -3.61 27.34 -27.90
CA LYS A 70 -3.21 28.55 -28.65
C LYS A 70 -1.77 28.48 -29.14
N THR A 71 -0.90 27.77 -28.42
CA THR A 71 0.50 27.57 -28.85
C THR A 71 0.52 26.85 -30.19
N PRO A 72 1.28 27.33 -31.20
CA PRO A 72 1.35 26.68 -32.51
C PRO A 72 1.78 25.23 -32.40
N ILE A 73 1.04 24.32 -33.07
CA ILE A 73 1.34 22.89 -33.07
C ILE A 73 1.77 22.45 -34.48
N SER A 74 2.86 21.69 -34.54
CA SER A 74 3.34 21.03 -35.76
C SER A 74 3.32 19.52 -35.55
N TYR A 75 2.97 18.77 -36.59
CA TYR A 75 2.94 17.32 -36.53
C TYR A 75 4.02 16.71 -37.41
N VAL A 76 4.65 15.64 -36.92
CA VAL A 76 5.62 14.81 -37.65
C VAL A 76 5.08 13.39 -37.65
N ASP A 77 4.90 12.81 -38.84
CA ASP A 77 4.36 11.47 -38.96
C ASP A 77 5.45 10.39 -38.95
N ASN A 78 5.35 9.43 -38.05
CA ASN A 78 6.11 8.19 -38.08
C ASN A 78 5.28 7.09 -38.71
N ALA A 79 5.31 6.98 -40.04
CA ALA A 79 4.54 5.99 -40.78
C ALA A 79 4.99 4.53 -40.54
N VAL A 80 6.12 4.31 -39.88
CA VAL A 80 6.70 2.98 -39.59
C VAL A 80 6.81 2.71 -38.08
N TYR A 81 5.91 3.33 -37.29
CA TYR A 81 5.86 3.23 -35.82
C TYR A 81 5.80 1.79 -35.30
N ASP A 82 5.27 0.84 -36.08
CA ASP A 82 5.15 -0.57 -35.73
C ASP A 82 6.45 -1.38 -35.88
N LYS A 83 7.46 -0.80 -36.56
CA LYS A 83 8.78 -1.41 -36.85
C LYS A 83 9.94 -0.69 -36.19
N THR A 84 9.72 0.52 -35.68
CA THR A 84 10.72 1.39 -35.07
C THR A 84 10.41 1.67 -33.60
N ASN A 85 11.36 2.22 -32.87
CA ASN A 85 11.15 2.67 -31.51
C ASN A 85 11.25 4.22 -31.40
N ASN A 86 11.23 4.77 -30.18
CA ASN A 86 11.19 6.21 -29.94
C ASN A 86 12.42 6.96 -30.47
N ILE A 87 13.58 6.27 -30.65
CA ILE A 87 14.77 6.87 -31.30
C ILE A 87 14.45 7.36 -32.71
N TYR A 88 13.70 6.59 -33.50
CA TYR A 88 13.31 6.98 -34.84
C TYR A 88 12.30 8.11 -34.86
N SER A 89 11.35 8.08 -33.96
CA SER A 89 10.41 9.19 -33.79
C SER A 89 11.13 10.50 -33.50
N LEU A 90 12.16 10.47 -32.64
CA LEU A 90 12.98 11.65 -32.36
C LEU A 90 13.87 12.04 -33.54
N ALA A 91 14.43 11.08 -34.29
CA ALA A 91 15.20 11.32 -35.49
C ALA A 91 14.39 12.04 -36.60
N LEU A 92 13.12 11.73 -36.73
CA LEU A 92 12.21 12.45 -37.66
C LEU A 92 12.02 13.92 -37.24
N ALA A 93 12.07 14.22 -35.95
CA ALA A 93 11.93 15.56 -35.40
C ALA A 93 13.30 16.30 -35.21
N LYS A 94 14.43 15.72 -35.63
CA LYS A 94 15.80 16.25 -35.37
C LYS A 94 16.02 17.69 -35.82
N ASN A 95 15.40 18.10 -36.94
CA ASN A 95 15.56 19.47 -37.43
C ASN A 95 15.00 20.49 -36.42
N TYR A 96 13.90 20.18 -35.76
CA TYR A 96 13.35 21.01 -34.71
C TYR A 96 14.28 21.10 -33.50
N LEU A 97 14.93 19.99 -33.07
CA LEU A 97 15.91 19.99 -32.00
C LEU A 97 17.06 20.97 -32.25
N MET A 98 17.46 21.15 -33.53
CA MET A 98 18.56 22.03 -33.91
C MET A 98 18.15 23.50 -34.05
N GLU A 99 16.86 23.83 -34.02
CA GLU A 99 16.40 25.21 -34.26
C GLU A 99 16.44 26.07 -33.00
N GLU A 100 16.05 25.51 -31.85
CA GLU A 100 15.99 26.23 -30.57
C GLU A 100 16.05 25.27 -29.38
N ASP A 101 16.21 25.81 -28.16
CA ASP A 101 16.14 25.01 -26.92
C ASP A 101 14.82 24.26 -26.86
N THR A 102 14.88 22.99 -26.52
CA THR A 102 13.74 22.07 -26.63
C THR A 102 13.48 21.32 -25.32
N LEU A 103 12.23 21.31 -24.92
CA LEU A 103 11.72 20.38 -23.92
C LEU A 103 11.26 19.11 -24.64
N LEU A 104 11.78 17.96 -24.28
CA LEU A 104 11.42 16.66 -24.84
C LEU A 104 10.56 15.88 -23.83
N PHE A 105 9.42 15.36 -24.27
CA PHE A 105 8.48 14.60 -23.46
C PHE A 105 8.14 13.26 -24.09
N GLU A 106 8.09 12.21 -23.27
CA GLU A 106 7.29 11.02 -23.59
C GLU A 106 5.82 11.31 -23.29
N SER A 107 4.92 10.72 -24.04
CA SER A 107 3.48 11.04 -23.99
C SER A 107 2.68 10.23 -22.96
N ASP A 108 3.33 9.37 -22.20
CA ASP A 108 2.75 8.43 -21.23
C ASP A 108 3.04 8.81 -19.76
N VAL A 109 3.68 9.93 -19.55
CA VAL A 109 3.99 10.46 -18.23
C VAL A 109 2.93 11.45 -17.77
N ILE A 110 2.43 11.28 -16.55
CA ILE A 110 1.64 12.27 -15.82
C ILE A 110 2.52 12.90 -14.74
N ILE A 111 2.51 14.22 -14.63
CA ILE A 111 3.39 14.97 -13.72
C ILE A 111 2.69 16.24 -13.21
N GLU A 112 3.11 16.72 -12.03
CA GLU A 112 2.63 18.00 -11.49
C GLU A 112 3.21 19.20 -12.26
N ASP A 113 2.42 20.27 -12.39
CA ASP A 113 2.76 21.52 -13.10
C ASP A 113 4.08 22.11 -12.59
N SER A 114 4.29 22.11 -11.27
CA SER A 114 5.48 22.66 -10.63
C SER A 114 6.80 22.06 -11.12
N ALA A 115 6.81 20.78 -11.49
CA ALA A 115 8.01 20.12 -12.00
C ALA A 115 8.40 20.68 -13.40
N ILE A 116 7.41 20.92 -14.26
CA ILE A 116 7.65 21.54 -15.57
C ILE A 116 8.09 23.01 -15.41
N ASP A 117 7.45 23.74 -14.48
CA ASP A 117 7.82 25.12 -14.16
C ASP A 117 9.27 25.23 -13.69
N GLU A 118 9.73 24.31 -12.83
CA GLU A 118 11.11 24.26 -12.37
C GLU A 118 12.08 23.93 -13.50
N LEU A 119 11.75 22.96 -14.37
CA LEU A 119 12.59 22.59 -15.51
C LEU A 119 12.81 23.76 -16.47
N VAL A 120 11.76 24.51 -16.76
CA VAL A 120 11.82 25.68 -17.65
C VAL A 120 12.67 26.79 -17.04
N LYS A 121 12.55 27.03 -15.74
CA LYS A 121 13.27 28.08 -15.01
C LYS A 121 14.72 27.73 -14.67
N ASP A 122 15.06 26.46 -14.70
CA ASP A 122 16.43 26.02 -14.38
C ASP A 122 17.44 26.63 -15.34
N PRO A 123 18.48 27.33 -14.86
CA PRO A 123 19.45 28.03 -15.73
C PRO A 123 20.43 27.09 -16.43
N ARG A 124 20.47 25.81 -16.07
CA ARG A 124 21.36 24.83 -16.70
C ARG A 124 20.89 24.51 -18.11
N ASP A 125 21.82 24.36 -19.02
CA ASP A 125 21.53 24.27 -20.46
C ASP A 125 20.86 22.97 -20.89
N THR A 126 21.35 21.84 -20.36
CA THR A 126 20.86 20.50 -20.76
C THR A 126 20.62 19.64 -19.54
N LEU A 127 19.39 19.18 -19.40
CA LEU A 127 18.88 18.47 -18.21
C LEU A 127 18.11 17.21 -18.59
N ALA A 128 18.28 16.18 -17.78
CA ALA A 128 17.31 15.10 -17.64
C ALA A 128 16.59 15.25 -16.30
N MET A 129 15.27 15.27 -16.30
CA MET A 129 14.50 15.21 -15.06
C MET A 129 14.61 13.81 -14.47
N VAL A 130 14.95 13.71 -13.18
CA VAL A 130 15.22 12.44 -12.53
C VAL A 130 14.58 12.40 -11.13
N ASP A 131 14.18 11.21 -10.71
CA ASP A 131 13.71 10.96 -9.35
C ASP A 131 14.48 9.79 -8.71
N LYS A 132 14.54 9.75 -7.38
CA LYS A 132 15.19 8.66 -6.66
C LYS A 132 14.52 7.34 -7.03
N TYR A 133 15.32 6.31 -7.38
CA TYR A 133 14.77 5.02 -7.79
C TYR A 133 13.88 4.39 -6.72
N GLU A 134 12.70 3.99 -7.12
CA GLU A 134 11.74 3.22 -6.33
C GLU A 134 11.40 1.90 -7.03
N SER A 135 11.00 0.88 -6.27
CA SER A 135 10.81 -0.49 -6.78
C SER A 135 9.71 -0.69 -7.83
N TRP A 136 8.85 0.31 -8.03
CA TRP A 136 7.82 0.30 -9.06
C TRP A 136 8.31 0.83 -10.41
N MET A 137 9.45 1.54 -10.42
CA MET A 137 10.01 2.18 -11.60
C MET A 137 10.70 1.16 -12.50
N ASP A 138 10.44 1.24 -13.79
CA ASP A 138 11.04 0.43 -14.85
C ASP A 138 11.78 1.31 -15.86
N GLY A 139 12.60 0.71 -16.71
CA GLY A 139 13.30 1.39 -17.80
C GLY A 139 14.69 1.94 -17.42
N THR A 140 15.05 3.10 -18.00
CA THR A 140 16.40 3.66 -17.89
C THR A 140 16.59 4.40 -16.57
N CYS A 141 17.66 4.06 -15.86
CA CYS A 141 18.15 4.79 -14.70
C CYS A 141 19.45 5.54 -15.00
N VAL A 142 19.81 6.47 -14.14
CA VAL A 142 21.08 7.20 -14.22
C VAL A 142 21.81 7.18 -12.89
N LYS A 143 23.15 7.33 -12.94
CA LYS A 143 23.98 7.67 -11.79
C LYS A 143 24.40 9.13 -11.88
N LEU A 144 24.37 9.82 -10.76
CA LEU A 144 24.76 11.23 -10.63
C LEU A 144 26.01 11.35 -9.77
N ASP A 145 26.87 12.32 -10.12
CA ASP A 145 27.94 12.75 -9.22
C ASP A 145 27.45 13.82 -8.20
N GLU A 146 28.37 14.36 -7.41
CA GLU A 146 28.10 15.38 -6.40
C GLU A 146 27.67 16.75 -6.97
N TYR A 147 27.88 16.98 -8.28
CA TYR A 147 27.51 18.20 -9.02
C TYR A 147 26.29 18.00 -9.93
N ASP A 148 25.55 16.91 -9.73
CA ASP A 148 24.42 16.48 -10.56
C ASP A 148 24.79 16.16 -12.03
N ASN A 149 26.05 15.95 -12.37
CA ASN A 149 26.38 15.48 -13.71
C ASN A 149 25.93 14.02 -13.85
N ILE A 150 25.31 13.68 -14.98
CA ILE A 150 24.97 12.29 -15.29
C ILE A 150 26.24 11.59 -15.75
N VAL A 151 26.74 10.68 -14.91
CA VAL A 151 27.97 9.92 -15.18
C VAL A 151 27.71 8.58 -15.88
N ALA A 152 26.48 8.09 -15.83
CA ALA A 152 26.07 6.88 -16.53
C ALA A 152 24.56 6.85 -16.77
N PHE A 153 24.16 6.39 -17.96
CA PHE A 153 22.81 5.87 -18.24
C PHE A 153 22.84 4.34 -18.10
N VAL A 154 22.00 3.80 -17.25
CA VAL A 154 21.93 2.38 -16.91
C VAL A 154 20.60 1.81 -17.44
N PRO A 155 20.62 1.11 -18.59
CA PRO A 155 19.40 0.46 -19.08
C PRO A 155 18.97 -0.65 -18.13
N GLY A 156 17.66 -0.99 -18.12
CA GLY A 156 17.11 -2.00 -17.24
C GLY A 156 17.84 -3.36 -17.27
N LYS A 157 18.37 -3.77 -18.44
CA LYS A 157 19.19 -4.99 -18.58
C LYS A 157 20.52 -4.96 -17.81
N SER A 158 21.03 -3.77 -17.48
CA SER A 158 22.28 -3.55 -16.75
C SER A 158 22.07 -3.09 -15.32
N PHE A 159 20.81 -3.05 -14.86
CA PHE A 159 20.47 -2.62 -13.52
C PHE A 159 20.92 -3.66 -12.47
N ASP A 160 21.72 -3.24 -11.49
CA ASP A 160 22.13 -4.07 -10.36
C ASP A 160 21.34 -3.66 -9.10
N PHE A 161 20.45 -4.50 -8.64
CA PHE A 161 19.64 -4.26 -7.43
C PHE A 161 20.47 -4.05 -6.15
N LYS A 162 21.74 -4.43 -6.12
CA LYS A 162 22.64 -4.17 -5.00
C LYS A 162 23.04 -2.70 -4.91
N GLU A 163 23.05 -2.00 -6.03
CA GLU A 163 23.41 -0.60 -6.15
C GLU A 163 22.18 0.33 -6.23
N LYS A 164 20.96 -0.20 -5.98
CA LYS A 164 19.70 0.55 -6.17
C LYS A 164 19.69 1.93 -5.49
N GLU A 165 20.42 2.09 -4.39
CA GLU A 165 20.52 3.34 -3.65
C GLU A 165 21.35 4.43 -4.38
N GLU A 166 22.09 4.07 -5.44
CA GLU A 166 22.86 4.99 -6.25
C GLU A 166 22.06 5.47 -7.47
N TYR A 167 20.96 4.80 -7.79
CA TYR A 167 20.21 5.07 -9.01
C TYR A 167 19.14 6.14 -8.85
N TYR A 168 18.95 6.88 -9.93
CA TYR A 168 17.83 7.77 -10.19
C TYR A 168 17.14 7.31 -11.48
N LYS A 169 15.81 7.23 -11.48
CA LYS A 169 15.02 6.94 -12.68
C LYS A 169 14.87 8.22 -13.50
N THR A 170 15.06 8.13 -14.82
CA THR A 170 14.64 9.20 -15.72
C THR A 170 13.12 9.33 -15.73
N VAL A 171 12.61 10.56 -15.61
CA VAL A 171 11.15 10.83 -15.70
C VAL A 171 10.69 10.85 -17.17
N ASN A 172 11.62 10.59 -18.09
CA ASN A 172 11.42 10.65 -19.54
C ASN A 172 11.02 12.06 -20.01
N ILE A 173 11.51 13.08 -19.29
CA ILE A 173 11.37 14.50 -19.60
C ILE A 173 12.77 15.14 -19.59
N TYR A 174 13.10 15.86 -20.66
CA TYR A 174 14.43 16.43 -20.86
C TYR A 174 14.33 17.89 -21.29
N LYS A 175 15.36 18.66 -20.99
CA LYS A 175 15.64 19.98 -21.57
C LYS A 175 16.95 19.90 -22.34
N PHE A 176 16.92 20.09 -23.64
CA PHE A 176 18.07 20.11 -24.51
C PHE A 176 18.31 21.53 -25.03
N SER A 177 19.48 22.06 -24.77
CA SER A 177 19.85 23.32 -25.41
C SER A 177 20.06 23.13 -26.93
N LYS A 178 19.83 24.19 -27.68
CA LYS A 178 20.10 24.20 -29.13
C LYS A 178 21.54 23.76 -29.42
N HIS A 179 22.51 24.29 -28.68
CA HIS A 179 23.92 23.95 -28.82
C HIS A 179 24.17 22.45 -28.59
N PHE A 180 23.68 21.89 -27.49
CA PHE A 180 23.81 20.46 -27.23
C PHE A 180 23.18 19.61 -28.35
N SER A 181 22.04 20.04 -28.84
CA SER A 181 21.33 19.32 -29.91
C SER A 181 22.13 19.37 -31.24
N GLN A 182 22.66 20.54 -31.62
CA GLN A 182 23.39 20.73 -32.89
C GLN A 182 24.75 20.05 -32.90
N ASP A 183 25.50 20.21 -31.81
CA ASP A 183 26.92 19.87 -31.80
C ASP A 183 27.22 18.49 -31.25
N ILE A 184 26.27 17.94 -30.45
CA ILE A 184 26.48 16.65 -29.79
C ILE A 184 25.34 15.67 -30.11
N TYR A 185 24.11 15.98 -29.70
CA TYR A 185 23.07 14.95 -29.68
C TYR A 185 22.65 14.47 -31.06
N VAL A 186 22.35 15.38 -32.00
CA VAL A 186 21.87 14.99 -33.35
C VAL A 186 22.96 14.29 -34.15
N PRO A 187 24.23 14.70 -34.17
CA PRO A 187 25.30 13.93 -34.80
C PRO A 187 25.42 12.49 -34.25
N PHE A 188 25.33 12.31 -32.92
CA PHE A 188 25.36 10.98 -32.32
C PHE A 188 24.08 10.17 -32.64
N LEU A 189 22.93 10.82 -32.69
CA LEU A 189 21.66 10.19 -33.06
C LEU A 189 21.71 9.63 -34.50
N GLU A 190 22.18 10.43 -35.44
CA GLU A 190 22.33 10.01 -36.85
C GLU A 190 23.32 8.87 -37.01
N ALA A 191 24.48 8.97 -36.36
CA ALA A 191 25.50 7.93 -36.37
C ALA A 191 24.95 6.63 -35.74
N TYR A 192 24.22 6.72 -34.63
CA TYR A 192 23.64 5.60 -33.94
C TYR A 192 22.60 4.88 -34.78
N CYS A 193 21.61 5.61 -35.34
CA CYS A 193 20.59 5.07 -36.23
C CYS A 193 21.21 4.39 -37.46
N SER A 194 22.25 5.02 -38.06
CA SER A 194 22.93 4.45 -39.22
C SER A 194 23.71 3.16 -38.92
N ALA A 195 24.32 3.07 -37.72
CA ALA A 195 25.17 1.94 -37.35
C ALA A 195 24.43 0.78 -36.68
N LEU A 196 23.45 1.09 -35.83
CA LEU A 196 22.80 0.12 -34.94
C LEU A 196 21.29 -0.05 -35.20
N GLY A 197 20.71 0.81 -36.07
CA GLY A 197 19.30 0.72 -36.47
C GLY A 197 18.38 1.65 -35.69
N GLU A 198 17.09 1.54 -36.01
CA GLU A 198 16.04 2.50 -35.62
C GLU A 198 15.07 1.90 -34.58
N ASN A 199 15.33 0.68 -34.10
CA ASN A 199 14.46 -0.02 -33.14
C ASN A 199 15.08 -0.06 -31.75
N GLU A 200 15.51 1.11 -31.26
CA GLU A 200 16.13 1.31 -29.95
C GLU A 200 15.51 2.52 -29.23
N TYR A 201 15.82 2.68 -27.94
CA TYR A 201 15.44 3.88 -27.18
C TYR A 201 16.43 5.02 -27.41
N TYR A 202 15.94 6.26 -27.53
CA TYR A 202 16.81 7.43 -27.73
C TYR A 202 17.80 7.69 -26.58
N GLU A 203 17.52 7.17 -25.38
CA GLU A 203 18.46 7.21 -24.25
C GLU A 203 19.74 6.40 -24.50
N GLN A 204 19.73 5.45 -25.45
CA GLN A 204 20.96 4.75 -25.85
C GLN A 204 21.96 5.72 -26.48
N VAL A 205 21.48 6.76 -27.14
CA VAL A 205 22.35 7.85 -27.66
C VAL A 205 22.95 8.62 -26.48
N LEU A 206 22.16 8.99 -25.50
CA LEU A 206 22.64 9.66 -24.27
C LEU A 206 23.64 8.79 -23.51
N ARG A 207 23.45 7.49 -23.48
CA ARG A 207 24.40 6.55 -22.89
C ARG A 207 25.77 6.59 -23.57
N VAL A 208 25.80 6.69 -24.90
CA VAL A 208 27.08 6.83 -25.65
C VAL A 208 27.71 8.19 -25.37
N ILE A 209 26.91 9.24 -25.31
CA ILE A 209 27.36 10.59 -25.01
C ILE A 209 28.02 10.70 -23.62
N THR A 210 27.49 9.96 -22.60
CA THR A 210 28.12 9.96 -21.27
C THR A 210 29.51 9.31 -21.22
N MET A 211 29.97 8.68 -22.29
CA MET A 211 31.34 8.18 -22.41
C MET A 211 32.35 9.27 -22.86
N LEU A 212 31.87 10.47 -23.22
CA LEU A 212 32.71 11.60 -23.52
C LEU A 212 33.28 12.23 -22.24
N ASP A 213 34.43 12.88 -22.33
CA ASP A 213 35.05 13.57 -21.19
C ASP A 213 34.14 14.68 -20.59
N THR A 214 33.33 15.30 -21.42
CA THR A 214 32.38 16.36 -21.04
C THR A 214 31.01 16.09 -21.68
N PRO A 215 30.18 15.22 -21.10
CA PRO A 215 28.88 14.85 -21.68
C PRO A 215 27.89 16.01 -21.83
N GLY A 216 28.01 17.03 -20.97
CA GLY A 216 27.19 18.24 -21.02
C GLY A 216 25.75 18.10 -20.56
N ILE A 217 25.36 16.94 -19.97
CA ILE A 217 24.01 16.69 -19.46
C ILE A 217 24.01 16.49 -17.94
N LYS A 218 23.07 17.15 -17.25
CA LYS A 218 22.90 17.05 -15.79
C LYS A 218 21.54 16.50 -15.40
N GLY A 219 21.46 15.93 -14.19
CA GLY A 219 20.21 15.54 -13.58
C GLY A 219 19.52 16.72 -12.90
N MET A 220 18.24 16.91 -13.16
CA MET A 220 17.35 17.75 -12.35
C MET A 220 16.56 16.84 -11.43
N ARG A 221 16.93 16.82 -10.15
CA ARG A 221 16.25 15.97 -9.15
C ARG A 221 14.91 16.55 -8.77
N LEU A 222 13.86 15.73 -8.81
CA LEU A 222 12.56 16.09 -8.25
C LEU A 222 12.66 16.25 -6.72
N SER A 223 11.96 17.22 -6.18
CA SER A 223 11.92 17.55 -4.74
C SER A 223 10.58 17.22 -4.11
N GLY A 224 9.96 16.12 -4.53
CA GLY A 224 8.67 15.64 -4.01
C GLY A 224 7.46 15.94 -4.89
N GLN A 225 7.67 16.49 -6.10
CA GLN A 225 6.62 16.61 -7.10
C GLN A 225 6.15 15.21 -7.53
N LYS A 226 4.83 15.07 -7.67
CA LYS A 226 4.23 13.79 -8.09
C LYS A 226 4.38 13.60 -9.58
N TRP A 227 4.72 12.40 -9.95
CA TRP A 227 4.74 11.93 -11.32
C TRP A 227 4.47 10.43 -11.39
N TYR A 228 4.07 9.92 -12.54
CA TYR A 228 3.94 8.49 -12.79
C TYR A 228 4.01 8.19 -14.28
N GLU A 229 4.64 7.09 -14.67
CA GLU A 229 4.66 6.56 -16.03
C GLU A 229 3.55 5.50 -16.14
N ILE A 230 2.71 5.60 -17.17
CA ILE A 230 1.52 4.75 -17.31
C ILE A 230 1.74 3.78 -18.45
N ASP A 231 2.14 2.58 -18.12
CA ASP A 231 2.42 1.52 -19.07
C ASP A 231 1.33 0.45 -19.15
N ASP A 232 0.63 0.21 -18.05
CA ASP A 232 -0.42 -0.79 -17.96
C ASP A 232 -1.60 -0.31 -17.09
N GLU A 233 -2.58 -1.22 -16.86
CA GLU A 233 -3.78 -0.91 -16.07
C GLU A 233 -3.47 -0.68 -14.57
N GLN A 234 -2.42 -1.33 -14.04
CA GLN A 234 -2.00 -1.11 -12.65
C GLN A 234 -1.39 0.29 -12.48
N ASP A 235 -0.59 0.73 -13.43
CA ASP A 235 -0.02 2.07 -13.43
C ASP A 235 -1.12 3.13 -13.51
N LEU A 236 -2.11 2.90 -14.38
CA LEU A 236 -3.28 3.78 -14.50
C LEU A 236 -4.05 3.88 -13.17
N ASP A 237 -4.24 2.76 -12.45
CA ASP A 237 -4.91 2.74 -11.14
C ASP A 237 -4.12 3.53 -10.09
N ILE A 238 -2.78 3.40 -10.07
CA ILE A 238 -1.91 4.16 -9.16
C ILE A 238 -1.94 5.65 -9.51
N ALA A 239 -1.78 5.99 -10.80
CA ALA A 239 -1.84 7.36 -11.28
C ALA A 239 -3.19 8.02 -10.96
N THR A 240 -4.30 7.27 -11.13
CA THR A 240 -5.65 7.73 -10.77
C THR A 240 -5.75 8.11 -9.29
N THR A 241 -5.09 7.32 -8.42
CA THR A 241 -5.05 7.61 -6.98
C THR A 241 -4.13 8.79 -6.66
N LEU A 242 -2.94 8.86 -7.27
CA LEU A 242 -1.97 9.94 -7.03
C LEU A 242 -2.48 11.31 -7.48
N PHE A 243 -3.15 11.35 -8.62
CA PHE A 243 -3.68 12.56 -9.27
C PHE A 243 -5.20 12.71 -9.10
N ALA A 244 -5.76 12.14 -8.02
CA ALA A 244 -7.16 12.35 -7.68
C ALA A 244 -7.48 13.85 -7.57
N PRO A 245 -8.70 14.28 -7.95
CA PRO A 245 -9.05 15.72 -8.05
C PRO A 245 -9.02 16.43 -6.70
N ASP A 246 -9.20 15.69 -5.61
CA ASP A 246 -9.19 16.19 -4.24
C ASP A 246 -8.70 15.11 -3.25
N ASP A 247 -8.31 15.56 -2.05
CA ASP A 247 -7.76 14.69 -1.01
C ASP A 247 -8.79 13.68 -0.47
N GLU A 248 -10.07 14.01 -0.44
CA GLU A 248 -11.13 13.09 -0.03
C GLU A 248 -11.23 11.90 -0.99
N THR A 249 -11.31 12.18 -2.28
CA THR A 249 -11.34 11.15 -3.33
C THR A 249 -10.08 10.28 -3.25
N ARG A 250 -8.91 10.90 -3.03
CA ARG A 250 -7.64 10.20 -2.90
C ARG A 250 -7.62 9.26 -1.70
N ILE A 251 -8.06 9.73 -0.53
CA ILE A 251 -8.16 8.90 0.68
C ILE A 251 -9.13 7.73 0.46
N ASN A 252 -10.28 7.98 -0.15
CA ASN A 252 -11.28 6.94 -0.43
C ASN A 252 -10.73 5.86 -1.38
N LEU A 253 -9.99 6.24 -2.42
CA LEU A 253 -9.29 5.31 -3.31
C LEU A 253 -8.25 4.49 -2.55
N MET A 254 -7.46 5.13 -1.67
CA MET A 254 -6.49 4.43 -0.83
C MET A 254 -7.15 3.44 0.14
N HIS A 255 -8.24 3.81 0.80
CA HIS A 255 -8.95 2.90 1.71
C HIS A 255 -9.50 1.66 0.99
N LYS A 256 -9.97 1.80 -0.26
CA LYS A 256 -10.46 0.69 -1.09
C LYS A 256 -9.37 -0.34 -1.46
N ARG A 257 -8.10 0.04 -1.37
CA ARG A 257 -6.97 -0.88 -1.66
C ARG A 257 -6.72 -1.90 -0.57
N TYR A 258 -7.16 -1.68 0.64
CA TYR A 258 -6.93 -2.55 1.81
C TYR A 258 -5.45 -2.88 2.07
N GLY A 259 -4.51 -2.09 1.56
CA GLY A 259 -3.06 -2.29 1.71
C GLY A 259 -2.26 -1.90 0.47
N GLY A 260 -1.01 -2.36 0.38
CA GLY A 260 -0.12 -2.06 -0.74
C GLY A 260 0.40 -0.61 -0.71
N PHE A 261 0.42 0.01 0.45
CA PHE A 261 0.79 1.43 0.61
C PHE A 261 2.28 1.69 0.43
N TRP A 262 3.12 0.66 0.32
CA TRP A 262 4.53 0.80 -0.10
C TRP A 262 4.68 1.40 -1.51
N ARG A 263 3.62 1.44 -2.31
CA ARG A 263 3.56 2.12 -3.61
C ARG A 263 3.42 3.64 -3.50
N TYR A 264 3.24 4.16 -2.29
CA TYR A 264 3.06 5.58 -2.00
C TYR A 264 4.16 6.04 -1.02
N PRO A 265 5.37 6.36 -1.53
CA PRO A 265 6.50 6.76 -0.70
C PRO A 265 6.15 7.91 0.23
N GLY A 266 6.64 7.82 1.47
CA GLY A 266 6.38 8.83 2.50
C GLY A 266 5.02 8.74 3.21
N LEU A 267 4.06 7.96 2.71
CA LEU A 267 2.78 7.75 3.40
C LEU A 267 2.99 7.00 4.70
N LEU A 268 2.53 7.58 5.80
CA LEU A 268 2.47 6.89 7.09
C LEU A 268 1.07 6.34 7.34
N ASP A 269 0.99 5.03 7.32
CA ASP A 269 -0.24 4.30 7.53
C ASP A 269 -0.50 4.05 9.02
N PHE A 270 -1.55 4.69 9.57
CA PHE A 270 -2.08 4.45 10.91
C PHE A 270 -3.41 3.67 10.90
N CYS A 271 -3.80 3.10 9.75
CA CYS A 271 -5.00 2.26 9.63
C CYS A 271 -4.74 0.81 10.00
N TYR A 272 -3.55 0.27 9.64
CA TYR A 272 -3.22 -1.14 9.80
C TYR A 272 -2.38 -1.40 11.05
N LEU A 273 -2.79 -2.43 11.76
CA LEU A 273 -2.50 -2.70 13.16
C LEU A 273 -1.39 -3.77 13.25
N VAL A 274 -0.14 -3.35 13.15
CA VAL A 274 1.03 -4.25 13.09
C VAL A 274 2.08 -3.82 14.12
N ASN A 275 2.66 -4.79 14.83
CA ASN A 275 3.75 -4.54 15.79
C ASN A 275 4.98 -3.96 15.08
N PRO A 276 5.44 -2.74 15.42
CA PRO A 276 6.57 -2.11 14.75
C PRO A 276 7.94 -2.60 15.27
N TYR A 277 7.97 -3.32 16.38
CA TYR A 277 9.20 -3.74 17.06
C TYR A 277 9.61 -5.18 16.76
N TYR A 278 8.79 -5.94 16.03
CA TYR A 278 9.05 -7.31 15.61
C TYR A 278 8.66 -7.47 14.12
N PRO A 279 9.33 -8.28 13.32
CA PRO A 279 10.41 -9.24 13.64
C PRO A 279 11.80 -8.59 13.76
N PRO A 280 12.72 -9.21 14.55
CA PRO A 280 14.09 -8.72 14.70
C PRO A 280 14.90 -8.86 13.41
N LYS A 281 15.99 -8.08 13.30
CA LYS A 281 16.87 -8.11 12.13
C LYS A 281 17.36 -9.51 11.81
N LYS A 282 17.78 -10.28 12.81
CA LYS A 282 18.31 -11.64 12.64
C LYS A 282 17.30 -12.59 11.98
N LEU A 283 16.02 -12.52 12.37
CA LEU A 283 14.97 -13.32 11.72
C LEU A 283 14.80 -12.94 10.26
N LYS A 284 14.79 -11.62 9.96
CA LYS A 284 14.71 -11.13 8.56
C LYS A 284 15.91 -11.58 7.74
N ASP A 285 17.11 -11.61 8.33
CA ASP A 285 18.32 -12.07 7.66
C ASP A 285 18.27 -13.58 7.40
N GLU A 286 17.70 -14.38 8.34
CA GLU A 286 17.50 -15.84 8.14
C GLU A 286 16.50 -16.11 6.99
N LEU A 287 15.42 -15.34 6.90
CA LEU A 287 14.47 -15.42 5.77
C LEU A 287 15.15 -15.07 4.43
N ARG A 288 15.97 -14.00 4.41
CA ARG A 288 16.71 -13.60 3.20
C ARG A 288 17.70 -14.66 2.76
N ALA A 289 18.39 -15.31 3.71
CA ALA A 289 19.34 -16.37 3.40
C ALA A 289 18.68 -17.61 2.76
N SER A 290 17.39 -17.82 3.01
CA SER A 290 16.61 -18.93 2.45
C SER A 290 15.71 -18.51 1.27
N PHE A 291 15.81 -17.27 0.82
CA PHE A 291 14.87 -16.66 -0.13
C PHE A 291 14.71 -17.47 -1.42
N ASP A 292 15.83 -17.83 -2.07
CA ASP A 292 15.82 -18.54 -3.35
C ASP A 292 15.10 -19.89 -3.25
N THR A 293 15.40 -20.68 -2.20
CA THR A 293 14.72 -21.95 -1.94
C THR A 293 13.22 -21.75 -1.68
N LEU A 294 12.88 -20.79 -0.80
CA LEU A 294 11.49 -20.55 -0.42
C LEU A 294 10.64 -20.00 -1.58
N LEU A 295 11.28 -19.35 -2.54
CA LEU A 295 10.62 -18.83 -3.73
C LEU A 295 10.33 -19.93 -4.77
N THR A 296 11.22 -20.91 -4.91
CA THR A 296 11.21 -21.87 -6.02
C THR A 296 10.64 -23.24 -5.65
N GLU A 297 10.51 -23.56 -4.35
CA GLU A 297 10.02 -24.85 -3.88
C GLU A 297 8.58 -24.77 -3.35
N TYR A 298 7.80 -25.83 -3.58
CA TYR A 298 6.47 -25.94 -3.01
C TYR A 298 6.52 -26.04 -1.47
N PRO A 299 5.57 -25.39 -0.76
CA PRO A 299 5.42 -25.62 0.68
C PRO A 299 4.86 -27.02 0.96
N SER A 300 4.95 -27.43 2.22
CA SER A 300 4.27 -28.63 2.70
C SER A 300 2.76 -28.44 2.80
N GLY A 301 2.01 -29.54 2.92
CA GLY A 301 0.58 -29.50 3.12
C GLY A 301 0.17 -29.21 4.58
N MET A 302 -1.13 -29.12 4.81
CA MET A 302 -1.77 -28.76 6.09
C MET A 302 -1.28 -29.63 7.27
N GLY A 303 -0.98 -30.91 7.06
CA GLY A 303 -0.48 -31.80 8.11
C GLY A 303 0.80 -31.31 8.75
N VAL A 304 1.76 -30.85 7.93
CA VAL A 304 3.04 -30.29 8.41
C VAL A 304 2.82 -28.91 9.03
N ASN A 305 2.05 -28.05 8.39
CA ASN A 305 1.76 -26.69 8.90
C ASN A 305 1.06 -26.77 10.27
N SER A 306 0.09 -27.69 10.45
CA SER A 306 -0.55 -27.94 11.75
C SER A 306 0.45 -28.44 12.80
N LEU A 307 1.40 -29.28 12.43
CA LEU A 307 2.45 -29.77 13.34
C LEU A 307 3.36 -28.63 13.81
N LEU A 308 3.80 -27.77 12.89
CA LEU A 308 4.65 -26.61 13.19
C LEU A 308 3.92 -25.60 14.10
N ALA A 309 2.65 -25.32 13.80
CA ALA A 309 1.83 -24.46 14.63
C ALA A 309 1.56 -25.06 16.01
N ALA A 310 1.23 -26.36 16.08
CA ALA A 310 1.03 -27.09 17.32
C ALA A 310 2.24 -26.99 18.26
N LYS A 311 3.44 -27.16 17.70
CA LYS A 311 4.70 -26.99 18.45
C LYS A 311 4.84 -25.56 18.99
N ASN A 312 4.58 -24.54 18.17
CA ASN A 312 4.75 -23.13 18.56
C ASN A 312 3.77 -22.70 19.66
N PHE A 313 2.53 -23.22 19.62
CA PHE A 313 1.44 -22.84 20.51
C PHE A 313 1.17 -23.84 21.63
N GLY A 314 1.89 -24.95 21.69
CA GLY A 314 1.79 -25.93 22.80
C GLY A 314 0.49 -26.72 22.82
N VAL A 315 -0.10 -27.02 21.66
CA VAL A 315 -1.34 -27.77 21.50
C VAL A 315 -1.16 -28.99 20.60
N HIS A 316 -2.09 -29.93 20.59
CA HIS A 316 -2.06 -31.06 19.66
C HIS A 316 -2.37 -30.64 18.23
N LYS A 317 -1.71 -31.27 17.25
CA LYS A 317 -1.88 -30.97 15.81
C LYS A 317 -3.33 -31.12 15.32
N ASP A 318 -4.11 -31.96 15.98
CA ASP A 318 -5.50 -32.22 15.61
C ASP A 318 -6.48 -31.17 16.17
N ASN A 319 -6.00 -30.34 17.11
CA ASN A 319 -6.74 -29.22 17.69
C ASN A 319 -6.45 -27.87 17.02
N ILE A 320 -5.57 -27.82 16.03
CA ILE A 320 -5.14 -26.58 15.40
C ILE A 320 -5.18 -26.68 13.87
N ILE A 321 -5.58 -25.58 13.24
CA ILE A 321 -5.48 -25.37 11.79
C ILE A 321 -4.78 -24.05 11.52
N VAL A 322 -4.01 -24.00 10.43
CA VAL A 322 -3.32 -22.80 9.93
C VAL A 322 -4.00 -22.31 8.68
N GLY A 323 -4.33 -21.02 8.62
CA GLY A 323 -4.95 -20.38 7.47
C GLY A 323 -4.07 -19.31 6.81
N ASN A 324 -4.39 -19.00 5.58
CA ASN A 324 -3.84 -17.87 4.83
C ASN A 324 -4.38 -16.55 5.40
N GLY A 325 -3.91 -16.21 6.61
CA GLY A 325 -4.46 -15.20 7.49
C GLY A 325 -5.71 -15.70 8.24
N ALA A 326 -6.07 -14.98 9.31
CA ALA A 326 -7.29 -15.30 10.06
C ALA A 326 -8.56 -15.21 9.20
N ALA A 327 -8.59 -14.36 8.17
CA ALA A 327 -9.76 -14.18 7.31
C ALA A 327 -10.20 -15.46 6.58
N GLU A 328 -9.26 -16.29 6.13
CA GLU A 328 -9.58 -17.62 5.55
C GLU A 328 -10.28 -18.52 6.58
N LEU A 329 -9.75 -18.54 7.81
CA LEU A 329 -10.30 -19.36 8.87
C LEU A 329 -11.64 -18.83 9.39
N ILE A 330 -11.81 -17.50 9.46
CA ILE A 330 -13.10 -16.87 9.79
C ILE A 330 -14.15 -17.30 8.78
N LYS A 331 -13.84 -17.23 7.48
CA LYS A 331 -14.75 -17.67 6.41
C LYS A 331 -15.16 -19.12 6.61
N SER A 332 -14.22 -20.05 6.66
CA SER A 332 -14.49 -21.49 6.79
C SER A 332 -15.23 -21.84 8.08
N LEU A 333 -14.87 -21.19 9.21
CA LEU A 333 -15.57 -21.40 10.49
C LEU A 333 -17.02 -20.92 10.43
N MET A 334 -17.25 -19.69 9.98
CA MET A 334 -18.58 -19.07 9.98
C MET A 334 -19.53 -19.76 8.99
N GLU A 335 -19.03 -20.25 7.85
CA GLU A 335 -19.81 -21.05 6.90
C GLU A 335 -20.24 -22.42 7.50
N SER A 336 -19.52 -22.90 8.53
CA SER A 336 -19.90 -24.12 9.27
C SER A 336 -20.91 -23.88 10.40
N PHE A 337 -21.14 -22.63 10.77
CA PHE A 337 -22.07 -22.26 11.83
C PHE A 337 -23.49 -22.06 11.28
N SER A 338 -24.46 -22.28 12.12
CA SER A 338 -25.87 -22.04 11.83
C SER A 338 -26.58 -21.44 13.04
N GLY A 339 -27.75 -20.86 12.81
CA GLY A 339 -28.56 -20.23 13.85
C GLY A 339 -28.13 -18.82 14.19
N LYS A 340 -28.67 -18.26 15.26
CA LYS A 340 -28.45 -16.87 15.66
C LYS A 340 -27.07 -16.68 16.26
N THR A 341 -26.42 -15.57 15.83
CA THR A 341 -25.07 -15.23 16.26
C THR A 341 -25.06 -13.92 17.07
N GLY A 342 -24.64 -14.03 18.33
CA GLY A 342 -24.41 -12.88 19.21
C GLY A 342 -23.12 -12.17 18.88
N VAL A 343 -23.17 -10.84 18.77
CA VAL A 343 -22.04 -9.98 18.45
C VAL A 343 -22.09 -8.67 19.25
N ILE A 344 -20.95 -8.13 19.56
CA ILE A 344 -20.81 -6.81 20.20
C ILE A 344 -20.61 -5.76 19.09
N ARG A 345 -21.39 -4.66 19.11
CA ARG A 345 -21.23 -3.55 18.16
C ARG A 345 -20.76 -2.27 18.88
N PRO A 346 -19.83 -1.50 18.25
CA PRO A 346 -19.16 -1.72 16.96
C PRO A 346 -18.13 -2.87 17.00
N THR A 347 -17.85 -3.51 15.89
CA THR A 347 -16.97 -4.68 15.82
C THR A 347 -16.09 -4.72 14.56
N PHE A 348 -15.30 -5.78 14.42
CA PHE A 348 -14.56 -6.12 13.22
C PHE A 348 -15.48 -6.85 12.22
N GLU A 349 -15.70 -6.25 11.06
CA GLU A 349 -16.74 -6.66 10.11
C GLU A 349 -16.50 -8.00 9.41
N GLU A 350 -15.33 -8.60 9.51
CA GLU A 350 -15.05 -9.86 8.80
C GLU A 350 -15.95 -11.01 9.28
N TYR A 351 -16.31 -11.03 10.56
CA TYR A 351 -17.27 -12.01 11.09
C TYR A 351 -18.71 -11.72 10.63
N PRO A 352 -19.27 -10.50 10.83
CA PRO A 352 -20.60 -10.15 10.34
C PRO A 352 -20.79 -10.33 8.84
N ASN A 353 -19.77 -10.12 8.04
CA ASN A 353 -19.84 -10.33 6.59
C ASN A 353 -20.05 -11.80 6.17
N ARG A 354 -20.07 -12.76 7.12
CA ARG A 354 -20.11 -14.20 6.84
C ARG A 354 -21.42 -14.87 7.22
N TYR A 355 -22.38 -14.13 7.79
CA TYR A 355 -23.72 -14.64 8.11
C TYR A 355 -24.78 -13.60 7.72
N SER A 356 -26.07 -14.02 7.72
CA SER A 356 -27.17 -13.10 7.41
C SER A 356 -27.37 -12.11 8.55
N VAL A 357 -27.63 -10.84 8.22
CA VAL A 357 -27.97 -9.79 9.20
C VAL A 357 -29.22 -10.17 10.03
N GLU A 358 -30.13 -10.97 9.48
CA GLU A 358 -31.33 -11.46 10.17
C GLU A 358 -31.02 -12.44 11.32
N ASP A 359 -29.85 -13.07 11.28
CA ASP A 359 -29.36 -13.98 12.31
C ASP A 359 -28.49 -13.26 13.36
N GLU A 360 -28.25 -11.95 13.22
CA GLU A 360 -27.45 -11.18 14.16
C GLU A 360 -28.23 -10.78 15.40
N VAL A 361 -27.67 -11.05 16.58
CA VAL A 361 -28.17 -10.58 17.88
C VAL A 361 -27.14 -9.64 18.50
N VAL A 362 -27.43 -8.36 18.43
CA VAL A 362 -26.47 -7.30 18.75
C VAL A 362 -26.52 -6.93 20.22
N PHE A 363 -25.40 -6.99 20.90
CA PHE A 363 -25.14 -6.30 22.15
C PHE A 363 -24.39 -4.99 21.87
N THR A 364 -24.91 -3.87 22.36
CA THR A 364 -24.24 -2.57 22.24
C THR A 364 -23.95 -2.02 23.63
N PRO A 365 -22.67 -1.78 23.99
CA PRO A 365 -22.31 -1.12 25.24
C PRO A 365 -22.94 0.27 25.34
N SER A 366 -23.50 0.60 26.50
CA SER A 366 -24.26 1.84 26.72
C SER A 366 -23.44 3.00 27.29
N ASN A 367 -22.12 2.84 27.43
CA ASN A 367 -21.23 3.86 27.98
C ASN A 367 -20.31 4.45 26.91
N ASP A 368 -19.79 5.65 27.20
CA ASP A 368 -18.97 6.43 26.27
C ASP A 368 -17.64 5.79 25.89
N ASN A 369 -17.16 4.80 26.63
CA ASN A 369 -15.91 4.09 26.33
C ASN A 369 -16.14 2.76 25.62
N TYR A 370 -17.39 2.39 25.33
CA TYR A 370 -17.74 1.12 24.69
C TYR A 370 -17.16 -0.09 25.45
N THR A 371 -17.08 0.03 26.78
CA THR A 371 -16.67 -1.05 27.67
C THR A 371 -17.86 -1.92 28.05
N TYR A 372 -17.60 -3.17 28.30
CA TYR A 372 -18.59 -4.14 28.78
C TYR A 372 -17.93 -5.21 29.63
N SER A 373 -18.71 -5.86 30.48
CA SER A 373 -18.33 -6.97 31.33
C SER A 373 -18.92 -8.29 30.84
N VAL A 374 -18.40 -9.39 31.33
CA VAL A 374 -18.95 -10.72 31.05
C VAL A 374 -20.34 -10.88 31.68
N GLU A 375 -20.57 -10.26 32.82
CA GLU A 375 -21.85 -10.28 33.51
C GLU A 375 -22.97 -9.65 32.65
N GLU A 376 -22.69 -8.48 32.03
CA GLU A 376 -23.63 -7.84 31.10
C GLU A 376 -23.92 -8.71 29.88
N LEU A 377 -22.91 -9.37 29.32
CA LEU A 377 -23.09 -10.29 28.19
C LEU A 377 -23.95 -11.50 28.56
N ILE A 378 -23.71 -12.11 29.75
CA ILE A 378 -24.47 -13.24 30.26
C ILE A 378 -25.95 -12.84 30.48
N GLU A 379 -26.19 -11.70 31.10
CA GLU A 379 -27.55 -11.18 31.33
C GLU A 379 -28.27 -10.96 29.99
N PHE A 380 -27.61 -10.28 29.05
CA PHE A 380 -28.18 -9.98 27.75
C PHE A 380 -28.52 -11.24 26.95
N TYR A 381 -27.58 -12.19 26.82
CA TYR A 381 -27.81 -13.42 26.04
C TYR A 381 -28.64 -14.46 26.78
N THR A 382 -28.86 -14.29 28.07
CA THR A 382 -29.88 -15.07 28.79
C THR A 382 -31.29 -14.72 28.30
N CYS A 383 -31.55 -13.45 28.06
CA CYS A 383 -32.83 -12.96 27.54
C CYS A 383 -32.92 -13.06 26.01
N ASN A 384 -31.81 -12.90 25.30
CA ASN A 384 -31.72 -12.89 23.84
C ASN A 384 -30.97 -14.15 23.36
N LYS A 385 -31.71 -15.24 23.16
CA LYS A 385 -31.12 -16.56 22.85
C LYS A 385 -30.35 -16.57 21.53
N VAL A 386 -29.16 -17.16 21.57
CA VAL A 386 -28.27 -17.34 20.44
C VAL A 386 -27.67 -18.75 20.40
N ASP A 387 -27.22 -19.18 19.23
CA ASP A 387 -26.52 -20.45 19.02
C ASP A 387 -24.99 -20.28 19.05
N ASN A 388 -24.54 -19.08 18.70
CA ASN A 388 -23.12 -18.74 18.63
C ASN A 388 -22.89 -17.37 19.28
N ILE A 389 -21.72 -17.15 19.88
CA ILE A 389 -21.25 -15.82 20.34
C ILE A 389 -19.86 -15.59 19.81
N ILE A 390 -19.59 -14.37 19.32
CA ILE A 390 -18.28 -13.93 18.84
C ILE A 390 -17.79 -12.80 19.73
N ILE A 391 -16.60 -12.97 20.28
CA ILE A 391 -15.90 -11.95 21.09
C ILE A 391 -14.53 -11.71 20.48
N ILE A 392 -14.21 -10.44 20.24
CA ILE A 392 -12.89 -9.99 19.85
C ILE A 392 -12.22 -9.41 21.10
N ASN A 393 -11.11 -9.95 21.52
CA ASN A 393 -10.47 -9.57 22.77
C ASN A 393 -8.97 -9.34 22.63
N PRO A 394 -8.47 -8.10 22.78
CA PRO A 394 -9.19 -6.82 22.94
C PRO A 394 -10.09 -6.48 21.77
N ASP A 395 -11.21 -5.79 22.06
CA ASP A 395 -12.26 -5.48 21.12
C ASP A 395 -11.82 -4.45 20.06
N ASN A 396 -12.34 -4.57 18.85
CA ASN A 396 -12.03 -3.68 17.74
C ASN A 396 -13.32 -3.00 17.21
N PRO A 397 -13.49 -1.67 17.41
CA PRO A 397 -12.43 -0.66 17.54
C PRO A 397 -12.17 -0.12 18.95
N SER A 398 -12.94 -0.49 19.97
CA SER A 398 -12.88 0.14 21.31
C SER A 398 -11.57 -0.12 22.07
N GLY A 399 -10.98 -1.31 21.86
CA GLY A 399 -9.82 -1.77 22.65
C GLY A 399 -10.20 -2.27 24.05
N ASN A 400 -11.50 -2.44 24.35
CA ASN A 400 -11.98 -3.06 25.60
C ASN A 400 -11.39 -4.46 25.74
N TYR A 401 -10.97 -4.81 26.95
CA TYR A 401 -10.32 -6.08 27.24
C TYR A 401 -11.00 -6.80 28.40
N LEU A 402 -11.50 -8.00 28.12
CA LEU A 402 -11.97 -8.93 29.13
C LEU A 402 -10.79 -9.77 29.63
N LYS A 403 -10.55 -9.81 30.93
CA LYS A 403 -9.48 -10.62 31.52
C LYS A 403 -9.75 -12.10 31.28
N LYS A 404 -8.69 -12.90 31.23
CA LYS A 404 -8.80 -14.35 31.01
C LYS A 404 -9.79 -15.02 31.98
N GLU A 405 -9.76 -14.65 33.25
CA GLU A 405 -10.70 -15.17 34.25
C GLU A 405 -12.17 -14.82 33.96
N GLU A 406 -12.43 -13.65 33.41
CA GLU A 406 -13.77 -13.20 33.03
C GLU A 406 -14.25 -14.02 31.83
N ILE A 407 -13.41 -14.21 30.82
CA ILE A 407 -13.75 -15.07 29.67
C ILE A 407 -13.98 -16.51 30.11
N ILE A 408 -13.23 -17.05 31.08
CA ILE A 408 -13.45 -18.36 31.67
C ILE A 408 -14.84 -18.46 32.31
N ARG A 409 -15.34 -17.41 32.97
CA ARG A 409 -16.72 -17.39 33.51
C ARG A 409 -17.76 -17.47 32.41
N LEU A 410 -17.54 -16.72 31.32
CA LEU A 410 -18.42 -16.77 30.16
C LEU A 410 -18.43 -18.18 29.53
N ILE A 411 -17.25 -18.79 29.35
CA ILE A 411 -17.10 -20.13 28.77
C ILE A 411 -17.87 -21.17 29.60
N LYS A 412 -17.79 -21.11 30.93
CA LYS A 412 -18.56 -22.01 31.81
C LYS A 412 -20.08 -21.83 31.67
N TRP A 413 -20.52 -20.59 31.48
CA TRP A 413 -21.94 -20.31 31.26
C TRP A 413 -22.42 -20.83 29.90
N ILE A 414 -21.68 -20.56 28.80
CA ILE A 414 -22.05 -21.03 27.45
C ILE A 414 -22.08 -22.56 27.35
N ASP A 415 -21.15 -23.23 28.03
CA ASP A 415 -21.08 -24.71 28.01
C ASP A 415 -22.37 -25.32 28.54
N GLY A 416 -22.94 -24.78 29.63
CA GLY A 416 -24.24 -25.14 30.17
C GLY A 416 -25.43 -24.81 29.26
N GLN A 417 -25.29 -23.89 28.30
CA GLN A 417 -26.34 -23.48 27.37
C GLN A 417 -26.24 -24.15 25.98
N GLY A 418 -25.16 -24.84 25.70
CA GLY A 418 -24.92 -25.45 24.38
C GLY A 418 -24.52 -24.47 23.30
N ILE A 419 -24.10 -23.25 23.65
CA ILE A 419 -23.69 -22.17 22.73
C ILE A 419 -22.25 -22.40 22.30
N LYS A 420 -21.92 -22.11 21.03
CA LYS A 420 -20.53 -22.05 20.54
C LYS A 420 -19.95 -20.66 20.81
N LEU A 421 -18.71 -20.60 21.27
CA LEU A 421 -18.01 -19.35 21.52
C LEU A 421 -16.76 -19.24 20.63
N VAL A 422 -16.69 -18.18 19.84
CA VAL A 422 -15.47 -17.75 19.17
C VAL A 422 -14.83 -16.63 19.99
N VAL A 423 -13.57 -16.81 20.38
CA VAL A 423 -12.74 -15.75 20.99
C VAL A 423 -11.62 -15.44 20.03
N ASP A 424 -11.62 -14.21 19.48
CA ASP A 424 -10.55 -13.74 18.61
C ASP A 424 -9.47 -13.03 19.43
N GLU A 425 -8.35 -13.70 19.62
CA GLU A 425 -7.17 -13.21 20.36
C GLU A 425 -6.15 -12.50 19.48
N SER A 426 -6.54 -12.02 18.29
CA SER A 426 -5.59 -11.38 17.35
C SER A 426 -4.85 -10.18 17.94
N PHE A 427 -5.38 -9.59 19.00
CA PHE A 427 -4.78 -8.45 19.71
C PHE A 427 -4.41 -8.74 21.18
N ALA A 428 -4.67 -9.93 21.69
CA ALA A 428 -4.48 -10.27 23.10
C ALA A 428 -3.03 -10.08 23.57
N ASP A 429 -2.04 -10.43 22.75
CA ASP A 429 -0.63 -10.30 23.09
C ASP A 429 -0.22 -8.86 23.45
N PHE A 430 -0.95 -7.86 22.96
CA PHE A 430 -0.69 -6.45 23.26
C PHE A 430 -1.14 -6.03 24.66
N SER A 431 -2.03 -6.78 25.31
CA SER A 431 -2.56 -6.45 26.63
C SER A 431 -1.47 -6.43 27.73
N ASP A 432 -1.78 -5.79 28.85
CA ASP A 432 -0.90 -5.76 30.01
C ASP A 432 -0.94 -7.08 30.82
N GLU A 433 -1.90 -7.95 30.55
CA GLU A 433 -2.02 -9.24 31.22
C GLU A 433 -0.97 -10.23 30.69
N PRO A 434 -0.09 -10.77 31.56
CA PRO A 434 1.04 -11.58 31.09
C PRO A 434 0.61 -12.97 30.57
N ASP A 435 -0.45 -13.55 31.11
CA ASP A 435 -1.02 -14.84 30.68
C ASP A 435 -2.41 -14.64 30.09
N ASN A 436 -2.44 -14.05 28.92
CA ASN A 436 -3.65 -13.55 28.28
C ASN A 436 -4.28 -14.50 27.25
N SER A 437 -3.65 -15.63 26.94
CA SER A 437 -4.15 -16.54 25.90
C SER A 437 -4.95 -17.71 26.49
N LEU A 438 -6.02 -18.08 25.79
CA LEU A 438 -6.80 -19.29 26.04
C LEU A 438 -6.22 -20.53 25.33
N ILE A 439 -5.14 -20.36 24.53
CA ILE A 439 -4.51 -21.44 23.79
C ILE A 439 -3.61 -22.24 24.74
N GLU A 440 -4.23 -23.09 25.54
CA GLU A 440 -3.61 -24.07 26.42
C GLU A 440 -4.28 -25.43 26.22
N GLN A 441 -3.50 -26.49 26.00
CA GLN A 441 -4.05 -27.82 25.67
C GLN A 441 -5.10 -28.29 26.70
N LYS A 442 -4.79 -28.27 28.00
CA LYS A 442 -5.69 -28.70 29.06
C LYS A 442 -7.00 -27.88 29.11
N PHE A 443 -6.87 -26.56 28.84
CA PHE A 443 -8.02 -25.68 28.85
C PHE A 443 -8.92 -25.94 27.64
N ILE A 444 -8.34 -26.04 26.46
CA ILE A 444 -9.06 -26.33 25.21
C ILE A 444 -9.80 -27.67 25.31
N GLU A 445 -9.18 -28.72 25.83
CA GLU A 445 -9.81 -30.06 26.01
C GLU A 445 -11.02 -30.03 26.92
N THR A 446 -11.07 -29.08 27.84
CA THR A 446 -12.19 -28.96 28.79
C THR A 446 -13.46 -28.41 28.13
N TYR A 447 -13.35 -27.59 27.09
CA TYR A 447 -14.46 -26.84 26.50
C TYR A 447 -14.60 -27.05 25.00
N ARG A 448 -15.35 -28.07 24.59
CA ARG A 448 -15.48 -28.49 23.18
C ARG A 448 -16.09 -27.39 22.27
N ARG A 449 -16.89 -26.48 22.80
CA ARG A 449 -17.58 -25.43 22.06
C ARG A 449 -16.77 -24.12 21.96
N LEU A 450 -15.54 -24.13 22.44
CA LEU A 450 -14.63 -23.00 22.36
C LEU A 450 -13.78 -23.06 21.08
N TYR A 451 -13.75 -21.97 20.35
CA TYR A 451 -12.93 -21.77 19.17
C TYR A 451 -12.07 -20.51 19.38
N VAL A 452 -10.77 -20.66 19.48
CA VAL A 452 -9.84 -19.55 19.69
C VAL A 452 -9.16 -19.20 18.37
N MET A 453 -9.47 -18.02 17.83
CA MET A 453 -8.88 -17.46 16.62
C MET A 453 -7.70 -16.57 16.97
N LYS A 454 -6.63 -16.62 16.18
CA LYS A 454 -5.48 -15.72 16.36
C LYS A 454 -4.83 -15.37 15.02
N SER A 455 -4.76 -14.08 14.70
CA SER A 455 -3.97 -13.58 13.58
C SER A 455 -2.50 -13.44 13.98
N ILE A 456 -1.62 -14.13 13.28
CA ILE A 456 -0.16 -14.00 13.49
C ILE A 456 0.38 -12.69 12.86
N SER A 457 -0.36 -12.10 11.93
CA SER A 457 0.06 -10.88 11.23
C SER A 457 0.23 -9.67 12.15
N LYS A 458 -0.47 -9.61 13.29
CA LYS A 458 -0.56 -8.41 14.14
C LYS A 458 0.62 -8.29 15.11
N SER A 459 0.61 -9.08 16.16
CA SER A 459 1.62 -9.04 17.23
C SER A 459 3.00 -9.49 16.76
N TYR A 460 3.05 -10.44 15.83
CA TYR A 460 4.31 -10.92 15.24
C TYR A 460 4.83 -10.06 14.08
N GLY A 461 4.16 -8.97 13.72
CA GLY A 461 4.66 -7.99 12.76
C GLY A 461 4.94 -8.52 11.34
N VAL A 462 4.27 -9.58 10.92
CA VAL A 462 4.50 -10.27 9.64
C VAL A 462 3.24 -10.38 8.77
N PRO A 463 2.55 -9.26 8.49
CA PRO A 463 1.30 -9.30 7.74
C PRO A 463 1.45 -9.86 6.32
N GLY A 464 2.62 -9.70 5.71
CA GLY A 464 2.92 -10.21 4.36
C GLY A 464 3.01 -11.73 4.27
N LEU A 465 3.29 -12.43 5.39
CA LEU A 465 3.35 -13.90 5.42
C LEU A 465 1.95 -14.55 5.38
N ARG A 466 0.90 -13.77 5.68
CA ARG A 466 -0.49 -14.26 5.66
C ARG A 466 -0.70 -15.49 6.53
N LEU A 467 -0.47 -15.37 7.84
CA LEU A 467 -0.66 -16.46 8.80
C LEU A 467 -1.75 -16.16 9.82
N GLY A 468 -2.62 -17.12 10.06
CA GLY A 468 -3.59 -17.16 11.13
C GLY A 468 -3.76 -18.59 11.64
N ILE A 469 -4.22 -18.74 12.87
CA ILE A 469 -4.52 -20.04 13.46
C ILE A 469 -5.92 -20.04 14.10
N LEU A 470 -6.54 -21.20 14.10
CA LEU A 470 -7.73 -21.49 14.90
C LEU A 470 -7.45 -22.73 15.74
N VAL A 471 -7.79 -22.68 17.02
CA VAL A 471 -7.60 -23.76 17.97
C VAL A 471 -8.95 -24.14 18.60
N SER A 472 -9.27 -25.43 18.62
CA SER A 472 -10.45 -25.98 19.30
C SER A 472 -10.24 -27.45 19.62
N SER A 473 -10.91 -27.98 20.65
CA SER A 473 -10.98 -29.42 20.88
C SER A 473 -12.07 -30.11 20.06
N ASP A 474 -12.87 -29.37 19.31
CA ASP A 474 -13.78 -29.94 18.30
C ASP A 474 -12.99 -30.41 17.09
N THR A 475 -12.35 -31.59 17.23
CA THR A 475 -11.47 -32.15 16.17
C THR A 475 -12.23 -32.47 14.88
N GLU A 476 -13.54 -32.69 14.95
CA GLU A 476 -14.38 -32.92 13.76
C GLU A 476 -14.50 -31.60 12.94
N ALA A 477 -14.80 -30.50 13.63
CA ALA A 477 -14.82 -29.18 12.99
C ALA A 477 -13.44 -28.80 12.44
N ILE A 478 -12.37 -28.99 13.21
CA ILE A 478 -10.99 -28.74 12.75
C ILE A 478 -10.65 -29.61 11.52
N ALA A 479 -11.02 -30.90 11.52
CA ALA A 479 -10.78 -31.78 10.38
C ALA A 479 -11.61 -31.39 9.14
N ALA A 480 -12.84 -30.92 9.32
CA ALA A 480 -13.67 -30.40 8.24
C ALA A 480 -13.06 -29.14 7.62
N MET A 481 -12.63 -28.19 8.45
CA MET A 481 -11.97 -26.98 7.98
C MET A 481 -10.64 -27.27 7.26
N LYS A 482 -9.86 -28.27 7.73
CA LYS A 482 -8.62 -28.71 7.04
C LYS A 482 -8.88 -29.29 5.64
N LYS A 483 -10.08 -29.78 5.35
CA LYS A 483 -10.49 -30.22 4.01
C LYS A 483 -11.05 -29.09 3.16
N ASP A 484 -11.63 -28.07 3.79
CA ASP A 484 -12.24 -26.93 3.13
C ASP A 484 -11.21 -25.96 2.56
N VAL A 485 -10.12 -25.69 3.29
CA VAL A 485 -9.02 -24.82 2.80
C VAL A 485 -8.28 -25.44 1.61
N ALA A 486 -7.77 -24.57 0.73
CA ALA A 486 -7.05 -25.02 -0.44
C ALA A 486 -5.78 -25.81 -0.10
N ILE A 487 -5.39 -26.77 -0.97
CA ILE A 487 -4.07 -27.39 -0.89
C ILE A 487 -3.00 -26.29 -1.04
N TRP A 488 -1.93 -26.35 -0.20
CA TRP A 488 -0.88 -25.34 -0.16
C TRP A 488 -1.40 -23.92 0.12
N ASN A 489 -2.42 -23.80 0.95
CA ASN A 489 -2.95 -22.49 1.37
C ASN A 489 -1.93 -21.63 2.09
N ILE A 490 -0.88 -22.22 2.67
CA ILE A 490 0.24 -21.52 3.30
C ILE A 490 1.43 -21.52 2.34
N ASN A 491 2.00 -20.35 2.08
CA ASN A 491 3.18 -20.18 1.25
C ASN A 491 4.46 -20.63 1.97
N SER A 492 5.52 -20.92 1.21
CA SER A 492 6.80 -21.43 1.74
C SER A 492 7.43 -20.51 2.80
N PHE A 493 7.31 -19.19 2.63
CA PHE A 493 7.82 -18.22 3.62
C PHE A 493 7.05 -18.29 4.94
N GLY A 494 5.71 -18.49 4.89
CA GLY A 494 4.87 -18.68 6.06
C GLY A 494 5.19 -19.98 6.80
N GLU A 495 5.35 -21.09 6.09
CA GLU A 495 5.77 -22.36 6.66
C GLU A 495 7.14 -22.26 7.32
N TYR A 496 8.13 -21.70 6.61
CA TYR A 496 9.47 -21.53 7.14
C TYR A 496 9.50 -20.62 8.37
N TYR A 497 8.69 -19.55 8.37
CA TYR A 497 8.51 -18.72 9.54
C TYR A 497 8.01 -19.54 10.75
N LEU A 498 6.98 -20.36 10.59
CA LEU A 498 6.48 -21.25 11.66
C LEU A 498 7.59 -22.22 12.15
N GLN A 499 8.45 -22.70 11.26
CA GLN A 499 9.55 -23.59 11.60
C GLN A 499 10.59 -22.91 12.50
N ILE A 500 10.92 -21.63 12.24
CA ILE A 500 12.00 -20.90 12.93
C ILE A 500 11.52 -20.01 14.09
N ALA A 501 10.23 -19.71 14.18
CA ALA A 501 9.66 -18.73 15.13
C ALA A 501 10.06 -18.98 16.58
N GLU A 502 10.17 -20.25 17.00
CA GLU A 502 10.55 -20.61 18.37
C GLU A 502 11.93 -20.09 18.78
N LYS A 503 12.87 -19.98 17.83
CA LYS A 503 14.22 -19.45 18.08
C LYS A 503 14.20 -17.99 18.59
N TYR A 504 13.12 -17.25 18.25
CA TYR A 504 12.98 -15.82 18.47
C TYR A 504 11.93 -15.45 19.54
N LYS A 505 11.52 -16.42 20.39
CA LYS A 505 10.53 -16.17 21.46
C LYS A 505 10.98 -15.07 22.45
N LYS A 506 12.28 -14.99 22.76
CA LYS A 506 12.83 -13.96 23.65
C LYS A 506 12.79 -12.58 23.00
N ASP A 507 13.13 -12.50 21.72
CA ASP A 507 13.05 -11.25 20.94
C ASP A 507 11.60 -10.78 20.83
N TYR A 508 10.66 -11.71 20.64
CA TYR A 508 9.23 -11.42 20.64
C TYR A 508 8.76 -10.83 21.98
N ALA A 509 9.10 -11.48 23.09
CA ALA A 509 8.74 -10.99 24.42
C ALA A 509 9.29 -9.57 24.68
N ALA A 510 10.57 -9.33 24.36
CA ALA A 510 11.18 -8.01 24.48
C ALA A 510 10.52 -6.95 23.61
N ALA A 511 10.08 -7.33 22.38
CA ALA A 511 9.35 -6.44 21.48
C ALA A 511 7.96 -6.08 22.04
N MET A 512 7.27 -7.04 22.67
CA MET A 512 5.98 -6.80 23.32
C MET A 512 6.10 -5.90 24.55
N ASP A 513 7.14 -6.07 25.37
CA ASP A 513 7.42 -5.18 26.51
C ASP A 513 7.69 -3.75 26.02
N LYS A 514 8.51 -3.59 24.99
CA LYS A 514 8.76 -2.28 24.38
C LYS A 514 7.47 -1.67 23.83
N PHE A 515 6.61 -2.47 23.21
CA PHE A 515 5.33 -2.02 22.71
C PHE A 515 4.42 -1.49 23.83
N ARG A 516 4.28 -2.22 24.95
CA ARG A 516 3.45 -1.79 26.09
C ARG A 516 3.91 -0.47 26.67
N VAL A 517 5.23 -0.27 26.81
CA VAL A 517 5.82 0.99 27.24
C VAL A 517 5.43 2.13 26.28
N GLU A 518 5.57 1.90 24.98
CA GLU A 518 5.23 2.90 23.96
C GLU A 518 3.72 3.18 23.91
N ARG A 519 2.86 2.17 24.02
CA ARG A 519 1.41 2.37 24.11
C ARG A 519 1.04 3.32 25.26
N LYS A 520 1.62 3.09 26.45
CA LYS A 520 1.37 3.93 27.63
C LYS A 520 1.88 5.35 27.44
N ARG A 521 3.07 5.51 26.85
CA ARG A 521 3.63 6.83 26.52
C ARG A 521 2.71 7.58 25.54
N PHE A 522 2.36 6.92 24.44
CA PHE A 522 1.54 7.52 23.39
C PHE A 522 0.15 7.90 23.91
N TYR A 523 -0.47 7.04 24.74
CA TYR A 523 -1.73 7.36 25.40
C TYR A 523 -1.63 8.63 26.24
N ASN A 524 -0.64 8.73 27.12
CA ASN A 524 -0.44 9.89 27.99
C ASN A 524 -0.22 11.19 27.21
N GLU A 525 0.50 11.14 26.09
CA GLU A 525 0.72 12.30 25.24
C GLU A 525 -0.57 12.72 24.48
N LEU A 526 -1.35 11.77 24.02
CA LEU A 526 -2.62 12.04 23.35
C LEU A 526 -3.65 12.65 24.30
N GLU A 527 -3.70 12.24 25.56
CA GLU A 527 -4.61 12.80 26.58
C GLU A 527 -4.33 14.28 26.87
N GLN A 528 -3.12 14.79 26.56
CA GLN A 528 -2.79 16.21 26.72
C GLN A 528 -3.27 17.08 25.55
N ILE A 529 -3.81 16.48 24.50
CA ILE A 529 -4.27 17.23 23.32
C ILE A 529 -5.71 17.66 23.55
N SER A 530 -5.96 18.97 23.55
CA SER A 530 -7.33 19.53 23.61
C SER A 530 -8.11 19.22 22.32
N GLY A 531 -9.42 19.03 22.45
CA GLY A 531 -10.30 18.76 21.30
C GLY A 531 -10.44 17.29 20.95
N ILE A 532 -9.82 16.38 21.71
CA ILE A 532 -10.03 14.93 21.60
C ILE A 532 -10.21 14.27 22.97
N ARG A 533 -10.83 13.10 22.98
CA ARG A 533 -10.91 12.19 24.10
C ARG A 533 -10.44 10.80 23.66
N VAL A 534 -9.39 10.31 24.30
CA VAL A 534 -8.81 9.01 23.97
C VAL A 534 -9.51 7.92 24.76
N ILE A 535 -9.99 6.87 24.09
CA ILE A 535 -10.57 5.71 24.78
C ILE A 535 -9.43 4.77 25.19
N PRO A 536 -9.33 4.40 26.49
CA PRO A 536 -8.32 3.46 26.96
C PRO A 536 -8.37 2.13 26.20
N SER A 537 -7.23 1.62 25.79
CA SER A 537 -7.15 0.42 24.95
C SER A 537 -6.06 -0.54 25.43
N GLN A 538 -6.36 -1.83 25.39
CA GLN A 538 -5.39 -2.92 25.59
C GLN A 538 -4.90 -3.53 24.27
N ALA A 539 -5.35 -2.99 23.12
CA ALA A 539 -4.91 -3.38 21.79
C ALA A 539 -3.72 -2.53 21.29
N ASN A 540 -3.41 -2.64 20.01
CA ASN A 540 -2.37 -1.83 19.34
C ASN A 540 -2.95 -0.64 18.54
N TYR A 541 -4.02 -0.08 19.02
CA TYR A 541 -4.68 1.12 18.47
C TYR A 541 -5.42 1.86 19.57
N PHE A 542 -5.74 3.12 19.29
CA PHE A 542 -6.68 3.90 20.06
C PHE A 542 -7.87 4.31 19.21
N MET A 543 -9.05 4.16 19.78
CA MET A 543 -10.26 4.84 19.34
C MET A 543 -10.29 6.23 20.02
N ILE A 544 -10.53 7.27 19.24
CA ILE A 544 -10.47 8.66 19.71
C ILE A 544 -11.74 9.38 19.28
N GLU A 545 -12.43 9.98 20.24
CA GLU A 545 -13.55 10.89 20.00
C GLU A 545 -13.03 12.31 19.75
N ILE A 546 -13.55 12.98 18.74
CA ILE A 546 -13.27 14.39 18.43
C ILE A 546 -14.31 15.25 19.14
N THR A 547 -13.87 16.18 20.01
CA THR A 547 -14.73 16.93 20.92
C THR A 547 -14.77 18.44 20.64
N ASN A 548 -13.98 18.94 19.68
CA ASN A 548 -13.92 20.37 19.34
C ASN A 548 -14.91 20.81 18.24
N GLY A 549 -15.82 19.93 17.83
CA GLY A 549 -16.82 20.21 16.78
C GLY A 549 -16.35 19.92 15.35
N MET A 550 -15.08 19.53 15.14
CA MET A 550 -14.57 19.06 13.85
C MET A 550 -15.12 17.66 13.55
N THR A 551 -15.40 17.35 12.31
CA THR A 551 -15.77 15.98 11.90
C THR A 551 -14.54 15.08 11.75
N ALA A 552 -14.73 13.78 11.92
CA ALA A 552 -13.69 12.78 11.69
C ALA A 552 -13.14 12.85 10.25
N LYS A 553 -14.01 13.09 9.30
CA LYS A 553 -13.67 13.28 7.88
C LYS A 553 -12.78 14.50 7.67
N GLU A 554 -13.11 15.66 8.25
CA GLU A 554 -12.29 16.87 8.14
C GLU A 554 -10.89 16.66 8.74
N LEU A 555 -10.80 16.05 9.93
CA LEU A 555 -9.51 15.75 10.56
C LEU A 555 -8.70 14.78 9.71
N MET A 556 -9.32 13.73 9.17
CA MET A 556 -8.67 12.78 8.29
C MET A 556 -8.09 13.46 7.04
N ILE A 557 -8.84 14.34 6.40
CA ILE A 557 -8.38 15.11 5.22
C ILE A 557 -7.20 16.01 5.59
N LYS A 558 -7.27 16.75 6.70
CA LYS A 558 -6.19 17.62 7.16
C LYS A 558 -4.90 16.84 7.48
N LEU A 559 -5.00 15.74 8.20
CA LEU A 559 -3.86 14.88 8.53
C LEU A 559 -3.21 14.29 7.27
N PHE A 560 -4.03 13.87 6.31
CA PHE A 560 -3.53 13.36 5.05
C PHE A 560 -2.87 14.45 4.19
N LYS A 561 -3.54 15.58 4.00
CA LYS A 561 -3.06 16.68 3.15
C LYS A 561 -1.77 17.31 3.67
N ASN A 562 -1.74 17.63 4.98
CA ASN A 562 -0.67 18.45 5.55
C ASN A 562 0.51 17.62 6.11
N HIS A 563 0.27 16.34 6.41
CA HIS A 563 1.24 15.48 7.11
C HIS A 563 1.45 14.12 6.45
N TYR A 564 0.67 13.81 5.40
CA TYR A 564 0.67 12.54 4.69
C TYR A 564 0.47 11.32 5.62
N LEU A 565 -0.46 11.50 6.59
CA LEU A 565 -0.87 10.48 7.56
C LEU A 565 -2.24 9.91 7.17
N LEU A 566 -2.33 8.59 7.06
CA LEU A 566 -3.59 7.89 6.76
C LEU A 566 -4.17 7.28 8.03
N ILE A 567 -5.37 7.70 8.42
CA ILE A 567 -6.10 7.23 9.60
C ILE A 567 -7.45 6.60 9.22
N LYS A 568 -8.12 5.96 10.16
CA LYS A 568 -9.43 5.37 9.94
C LYS A 568 -10.54 6.21 10.56
N ASP A 569 -11.48 6.67 9.74
CA ASP A 569 -12.76 7.21 10.19
C ASP A 569 -13.68 6.07 10.64
N LEU A 570 -14.27 6.20 11.81
CA LEU A 570 -15.17 5.22 12.42
C LEU A 570 -16.63 5.69 12.47
N THR A 571 -16.91 6.93 12.06
CA THR A 571 -18.25 7.55 12.23
C THR A 571 -19.37 6.72 11.62
N SER A 572 -19.10 6.04 10.50
CA SER A 572 -20.10 5.15 9.86
C SER A 572 -20.37 3.85 10.61
N LYS A 573 -19.53 3.50 11.60
CA LYS A 573 -19.69 2.29 12.44
C LYS A 573 -20.44 2.56 13.74
N LEU A 574 -20.56 3.81 14.12
CA LEU A 574 -21.08 4.27 15.38
C LEU A 574 -22.29 5.17 15.11
N HIS A 575 -23.39 4.94 15.81
CA HIS A 575 -24.66 5.63 15.55
C HIS A 575 -25.12 6.51 16.73
N ASP A 576 -24.16 6.96 17.55
CA ASP A 576 -24.39 7.83 18.72
C ASP A 576 -24.34 9.34 18.41
N GLY A 577 -24.08 9.69 17.14
CA GLY A 577 -23.99 11.07 16.67
C GLY A 577 -22.64 11.76 16.95
N LYS A 578 -21.71 11.07 17.59
CA LYS A 578 -20.35 11.59 17.87
C LYS A 578 -19.40 11.29 16.72
N GLN A 579 -18.20 11.88 16.77
CA GLN A 579 -17.18 11.75 15.74
C GLN A 579 -15.99 10.96 16.25
N TYR A 580 -15.65 9.86 15.59
CA TYR A 580 -14.58 8.98 16.03
C TYR A 580 -13.60 8.63 14.93
N ILE A 581 -12.32 8.56 15.32
CA ILE A 581 -11.25 8.01 14.49
C ILE A 581 -10.58 6.84 15.21
N ARG A 582 -9.89 5.99 14.45
CA ARG A 582 -8.96 5.00 14.99
C ARG A 582 -7.57 5.21 14.42
N ILE A 583 -6.57 5.22 15.30
CA ILE A 583 -5.16 5.30 14.95
C ILE A 583 -4.41 4.08 15.50
N ALA A 584 -3.54 3.49 14.69
CA ALA A 584 -2.61 2.45 15.12
C ALA A 584 -1.55 3.01 16.07
N ILE A 585 -1.03 2.17 16.95
CA ILE A 585 0.16 2.46 17.73
C ILE A 585 1.37 1.95 16.95
N ARG A 586 2.24 2.86 16.56
CA ARG A 586 3.46 2.60 15.80
C ARG A 586 4.69 2.74 16.70
N ASN A 587 5.88 2.90 16.12
CA ASN A 587 7.08 3.24 16.88
C ASN A 587 7.03 4.69 17.39
N ASP A 588 7.93 5.02 18.31
CA ASP A 588 8.05 6.33 18.93
C ASP A 588 8.22 7.48 17.94
N VAL A 589 9.00 7.30 16.88
CA VAL A 589 9.22 8.31 15.83
C VAL A 589 7.93 8.63 15.08
N ASP A 590 7.22 7.60 14.63
CA ASP A 590 5.97 7.77 13.87
C ASP A 590 4.84 8.31 14.78
N ASN A 591 4.76 7.82 16.02
CA ASN A 591 3.78 8.30 17.00
C ASN A 591 4.00 9.78 17.36
N ASN A 592 5.26 10.24 17.46
CA ASN A 592 5.55 11.66 17.67
C ASN A 592 5.07 12.52 16.50
N LYS A 593 5.24 12.08 15.24
CA LYS A 593 4.69 12.77 14.08
C LYS A 593 3.16 12.89 14.16
N MET A 594 2.47 11.83 14.59
CA MET A 594 1.02 11.87 14.80
C MET A 594 0.62 12.86 15.89
N ILE A 595 1.32 12.90 17.03
CA ILE A 595 1.07 13.83 18.12
C ILE A 595 1.23 15.28 17.64
N GLU A 596 2.32 15.59 16.94
CA GLU A 596 2.58 16.91 16.39
C GLU A 596 1.52 17.34 15.39
N ALA A 597 1.13 16.43 14.50
CA ALA A 597 0.10 16.67 13.51
C ALA A 597 -1.27 16.93 14.17
N LEU A 598 -1.67 16.12 15.15
CA LEU A 598 -2.94 16.32 15.87
C LEU A 598 -2.94 17.66 16.62
N LYS A 599 -1.84 18.01 17.33
CA LYS A 599 -1.71 19.30 18.02
C LYS A 599 -1.87 20.49 17.05
N LYS A 600 -1.36 20.35 15.83
CA LYS A 600 -1.42 21.42 14.82
C LYS A 600 -2.81 21.53 14.19
N GLU A 601 -3.47 20.42 13.92
CA GLU A 601 -4.74 20.43 13.16
C GLU A 601 -5.98 20.62 14.04
N LEU A 602 -5.87 20.39 15.36
CA LEU A 602 -6.99 20.54 16.31
C LEU A 602 -7.01 21.91 17.02
N ASN A 603 -5.89 22.64 16.99
CA ASN A 603 -5.80 24.02 17.49
C ASN A 603 -6.22 25.00 16.38
#